data_664417dd2c7203bfe397894362e14c18
#
_entry.id   664417dd2c7203bfe397894362e14c18
#
_cell.length_a   1.000
_cell.length_b   1.000
_cell.length_c   1.000
_cell.angle_alpha   90.00
_cell.angle_beta   90.00
_cell.angle_gamma   90.00
#
_symmetry.space_group_name_H-M   'P 1'
#
loop_
_entity.id
_entity.type
_entity.pdbx_description
1 polymer ?
#
loop_
_entity_poly.entity_id
_entity_poly.type
_entity_poly.pdbx_seq_one_letter_code
_entity_poly.pdbx_strand_id
1 'polypeptide(L)'
;SMASPNLCGIIVLIRDYVKSNAAKFGITETNGKPDPVQVNDAVNQLLMSTATVALNEEGNPYSPRKQGAGLASAKNVVNTNAYLTVNQTAQDGTVTTKTKTKLELGDDPKRSGVYVMEFNVVNVGENSLTYNVNVVGMTESVSTSDNKHVAEKGNLLDGGTTLEVIGGEGSVNNGKVTVSAGKTVTVRATYTLSEADKTMIDLLFKYGMYVEGYVELTAENEVPLNIPFLAFYGNWAEAPLFDKTYYEVESTKHDKSVDEEDKIKADYWATTPYGSYYYNYMIPLGTY
;
A
#
# COMPACT_ATOMS: atom_id res chain seq x y z
N SER A 1 -10.32 -1.51 18.53
CA SER A 1 -9.97 -1.50 19.95
C SER A 1 -9.58 -2.88 20.50
N MET A 2 -10.17 -3.97 20.06
CA MET A 2 -9.78 -5.33 20.51
C MET A 2 -8.49 -5.84 19.85
N ALA A 3 -8.23 -5.48 18.61
CA ALA A 3 -7.00 -5.87 17.90
C ALA A 3 -5.73 -5.22 18.48
N SER A 4 -5.84 -3.98 18.94
CA SER A 4 -4.70 -3.21 19.45
C SER A 4 -4.02 -3.86 20.67
N PRO A 5 -4.72 -4.27 21.75
CA PRO A 5 -4.06 -4.95 22.86
C PRO A 5 -3.49 -6.33 22.47
N ASN A 6 -4.13 -7.07 21.55
CA ASN A 6 -3.57 -8.31 21.04
C ASN A 6 -2.25 -8.08 20.31
N LEU A 7 -2.22 -7.05 19.43
CA LEU A 7 -0.99 -6.65 18.74
C LEU A 7 0.10 -6.21 19.73
N CYS A 8 -0.24 -5.45 20.78
CA CYS A 8 0.70 -5.09 21.83
C CYS A 8 1.33 -6.32 22.50
N GLY A 9 0.53 -7.33 22.81
CA GLY A 9 1.03 -8.60 23.36
C GLY A 9 2.01 -9.31 22.42
N ILE A 10 1.70 -9.38 21.12
CA ILE A 10 2.58 -9.94 20.10
C ILE A 10 3.88 -9.14 20.00
N ILE A 11 3.81 -7.81 19.99
CA ILE A 11 4.99 -6.92 19.93
C ILE A 11 5.91 -7.14 21.12
N VAL A 12 5.38 -7.34 22.34
CA VAL A 12 6.19 -7.61 23.52
C VAL A 12 6.99 -8.90 23.34
N LEU A 13 6.37 -9.98 22.84
CA LEU A 13 7.04 -11.25 22.59
C LEU A 13 8.13 -11.11 21.52
N ILE A 14 7.82 -10.44 20.43
CA ILE A 14 8.80 -10.20 19.35
C ILE A 14 9.97 -9.34 19.84
N ARG A 15 9.68 -8.32 20.64
CA ARG A 15 10.72 -7.45 21.23
C ARG A 15 11.69 -8.22 22.12
N ASP A 16 11.18 -9.14 22.92
CA ASP A 16 12.01 -10.00 23.76
C ASP A 16 12.89 -10.94 22.91
N TYR A 17 12.29 -11.55 21.88
CA TYR A 17 13.01 -12.37 20.91
C TYR A 17 14.12 -11.60 20.19
N VAL A 18 13.84 -10.40 19.67
CA VAL A 18 14.81 -9.55 18.97
C VAL A 18 15.95 -9.13 19.89
N LYS A 19 15.67 -8.74 21.13
CA LYS A 19 16.70 -8.42 22.13
C LYS A 19 17.60 -9.61 22.42
N SER A 20 17.02 -10.79 22.60
CA SER A 20 17.76 -12.01 22.88
C SER A 20 18.59 -12.51 21.69
N ASN A 21 18.31 -12.01 20.49
CA ASN A 21 18.99 -12.36 19.25
C ASN A 21 19.57 -11.12 18.54
N ALA A 22 20.00 -10.11 19.30
CA ALA A 22 20.45 -8.82 18.76
C ALA A 22 21.51 -8.95 17.67
N ALA A 23 22.50 -9.85 17.88
CA ALA A 23 23.56 -10.11 16.91
C ALA A 23 23.02 -10.66 15.57
N LYS A 24 22.00 -11.53 15.59
CA LYS A 24 21.35 -12.06 14.38
C LYS A 24 20.79 -10.95 13.50
N PHE A 25 20.27 -9.88 14.11
CA PHE A 25 19.66 -8.73 13.42
C PHE A 25 20.61 -7.55 13.24
N GLY A 26 21.92 -7.73 13.52
CA GLY A 26 22.91 -6.67 13.37
C GLY A 26 22.71 -5.47 14.31
N ILE A 27 22.02 -5.69 15.45
CA ILE A 27 21.74 -4.66 16.45
C ILE A 27 22.99 -4.43 17.30
N THR A 28 23.40 -3.17 17.37
CA THR A 28 24.55 -2.77 18.19
C THR A 28 24.22 -2.83 19.68
N GLU A 29 25.23 -3.17 20.49
CA GLU A 29 25.09 -3.20 21.94
C GLU A 29 26.00 -2.17 22.60
N THR A 30 25.48 -1.50 23.62
CA THR A 30 26.24 -0.59 24.48
C THR A 30 26.11 -1.06 25.93
N ASN A 31 27.23 -1.34 26.56
CA ASN A 31 27.26 -1.89 27.94
C ASN A 31 26.44 -3.20 28.11
N GLY A 32 26.48 -4.09 27.12
CA GLY A 32 25.73 -5.34 27.12
C GLY A 32 24.22 -5.19 26.97
N LYS A 33 23.77 -4.04 26.48
CA LYS A 33 22.34 -3.80 26.20
C LYS A 33 22.14 -3.44 24.72
N PRO A 34 21.24 -4.13 24.01
CA PRO A 34 20.89 -3.81 22.63
C PRO A 34 20.33 -2.38 22.50
N ASP A 35 20.70 -1.69 21.42
CA ASP A 35 20.21 -0.36 21.10
C ASP A 35 18.67 -0.37 20.99
N PRO A 36 17.95 0.44 21.80
CA PRO A 36 16.49 0.38 21.86
C PRO A 36 15.81 0.87 20.58
N VAL A 37 16.44 1.74 19.79
CA VAL A 37 15.92 2.25 18.53
C VAL A 37 16.03 1.16 17.48
N GLN A 38 17.20 0.56 17.33
CA GLN A 38 17.41 -0.55 16.39
C GLN A 38 16.52 -1.77 16.73
N VAL A 39 16.32 -2.07 18.01
CA VAL A 39 15.37 -3.11 18.46
C VAL A 39 13.95 -2.76 17.99
N ASN A 40 13.51 -1.50 18.17
CA ASN A 40 12.19 -1.07 17.75
C ASN A 40 12.01 -1.16 16.23
N ASP A 41 13.01 -0.76 15.47
CA ASP A 41 13.00 -0.82 14.01
C ASP A 41 12.92 -2.27 13.52
N ALA A 42 13.78 -3.15 14.06
CA ALA A 42 13.75 -4.57 13.71
C ALA A 42 12.41 -5.23 14.06
N VAL A 43 11.80 -4.91 15.20
CA VAL A 43 10.49 -5.42 15.60
C VAL A 43 9.41 -5.02 14.57
N ASN A 44 9.37 -3.76 14.19
CA ASN A 44 8.38 -3.28 13.21
C ASN A 44 8.61 -3.89 11.81
N GLN A 45 9.87 -3.93 11.36
CA GLN A 45 10.23 -4.48 10.05
C GLN A 45 9.92 -5.98 9.95
N LEU A 46 10.29 -6.76 10.96
CA LEU A 46 9.97 -8.19 11.04
C LEU A 46 8.45 -8.42 11.08
N LEU A 47 7.76 -7.71 11.97
CA LEU A 47 6.32 -7.86 12.14
C LEU A 47 5.55 -7.56 10.85
N MET A 48 5.90 -6.47 10.18
CA MET A 48 5.20 -6.07 8.95
C MET A 48 5.55 -6.99 7.78
N SER A 49 6.84 -7.30 7.57
CA SER A 49 7.26 -8.10 6.43
C SER A 49 6.85 -9.58 6.52
N THR A 50 6.60 -10.11 7.72
CA THR A 50 6.16 -11.50 7.93
C THR A 50 4.67 -11.64 8.24
N ALA A 51 3.91 -10.54 8.21
CA ALA A 51 2.46 -10.56 8.39
C ALA A 51 1.78 -11.38 7.28
N THR A 52 0.69 -12.04 7.63
CA THR A 52 -0.09 -12.81 6.67
C THR A 52 -1.19 -11.93 6.07
N VAL A 53 -1.12 -11.69 4.79
CA VAL A 53 -2.15 -10.92 4.06
C VAL A 53 -3.47 -11.68 4.13
N ALA A 54 -4.52 -11.02 4.65
CA ALA A 54 -5.86 -11.59 4.70
C ALA A 54 -6.53 -11.48 3.32
N LEU A 55 -7.18 -12.55 2.93
CA LEU A 55 -7.87 -12.68 1.66
C LEU A 55 -9.39 -12.67 1.86
N ASN A 56 -10.12 -12.19 0.87
CA ASN A 56 -11.58 -12.27 0.81
C ASN A 56 -12.04 -13.68 0.35
N GLU A 57 -13.34 -13.88 0.24
CA GLU A 57 -13.94 -15.15 -0.17
C GLU A 57 -13.55 -15.59 -1.60
N GLU A 58 -13.10 -14.64 -2.43
CA GLU A 58 -12.65 -14.91 -3.80
C GLU A 58 -11.14 -15.21 -3.87
N GLY A 59 -10.44 -15.17 -2.73
CA GLY A 59 -9.00 -15.36 -2.63
C GLY A 59 -8.17 -14.11 -2.97
N ASN A 60 -8.80 -12.94 -3.12
CA ASN A 60 -8.11 -11.69 -3.37
C ASN A 60 -7.74 -10.99 -2.06
N PRO A 61 -6.60 -10.29 -1.99
CA PRO A 61 -6.23 -9.52 -0.81
C PRO A 61 -7.25 -8.43 -0.48
N TYR A 62 -7.47 -8.17 0.80
CA TYR A 62 -8.07 -6.91 1.20
C TYR A 62 -7.08 -5.75 1.01
N SER A 63 -7.61 -4.56 0.76
CA SER A 63 -6.84 -3.33 0.59
C SER A 63 -5.84 -3.09 1.74
N PRO A 64 -4.59 -2.68 1.44
CA PRO A 64 -3.63 -2.25 2.45
C PRO A 64 -4.14 -1.11 3.34
N ARG A 65 -5.02 -0.25 2.84
CA ARG A 65 -5.66 0.81 3.63
C ARG A 65 -6.58 0.26 4.73
N LYS A 66 -7.06 -0.99 4.58
CA LYS A 66 -7.94 -1.66 5.56
C LYS A 66 -7.16 -2.56 6.52
N GLN A 67 -6.17 -3.30 6.03
CA GLN A 67 -5.46 -4.30 6.83
C GLN A 67 -3.98 -4.00 7.07
N GLY A 68 -3.42 -2.93 6.48
CA GLY A 68 -1.98 -2.67 6.53
C GLY A 68 -1.18 -3.79 5.86
N ALA A 69 -0.19 -4.34 6.56
CA ALA A 69 0.60 -5.47 6.08
C ALA A 69 -0.10 -6.84 6.26
N GLY A 70 -1.22 -6.90 7.00
CA GLY A 70 -1.97 -8.12 7.27
C GLY A 70 -1.99 -8.52 8.75
N LEU A 71 -2.23 -9.80 9.00
CA LEU A 71 -2.31 -10.38 10.34
C LEU A 71 -0.91 -10.62 10.92
N ALA A 72 -0.65 -10.05 12.08
CA ALA A 72 0.60 -10.21 12.82
C ALA A 72 0.78 -11.65 13.32
N SER A 73 1.99 -12.20 13.18
CA SER A 73 2.33 -13.55 13.63
C SER A 73 3.69 -13.60 14.30
N ALA A 74 3.71 -13.79 15.62
CA ALA A 74 4.97 -14.06 16.35
C ALA A 74 5.66 -15.33 15.84
N LYS A 75 4.89 -16.37 15.46
CA LYS A 75 5.42 -17.60 14.88
C LYS A 75 6.21 -17.34 13.60
N ASN A 76 5.69 -16.49 12.71
CA ASN A 76 6.38 -16.16 11.46
C ASN A 76 7.68 -15.41 11.76
N VAL A 77 7.66 -14.46 12.69
CA VAL A 77 8.86 -13.69 13.08
C VAL A 77 9.99 -14.58 13.61
N VAL A 78 9.68 -15.55 14.47
CA VAL A 78 10.72 -16.41 15.06
C VAL A 78 11.26 -17.45 14.08
N ASN A 79 10.47 -17.82 13.07
CA ASN A 79 10.84 -18.83 12.08
C ASN A 79 11.40 -18.25 10.77
N THR A 80 11.36 -16.94 10.58
CA THR A 80 11.89 -16.36 9.35
C THR A 80 13.41 -16.32 9.32
N ASN A 81 13.99 -16.61 8.16
CA ASN A 81 15.39 -16.40 7.85
C ASN A 81 15.65 -15.10 7.09
N ALA A 82 14.60 -14.42 6.66
CA ALA A 82 14.73 -13.13 6.00
C ALA A 82 13.57 -12.19 6.38
N TYR A 83 13.79 -10.90 6.19
CA TYR A 83 12.77 -9.88 6.31
C TYR A 83 13.01 -8.74 5.32
N LEU A 84 12.05 -7.87 5.17
CA LEU A 84 12.09 -6.79 4.20
C LEU A 84 12.24 -5.45 4.91
N THR A 85 13.00 -4.54 4.30
CA THR A 85 13.10 -3.16 4.75
C THR A 85 12.96 -2.20 3.58
N VAL A 86 12.62 -0.95 3.88
CA VAL A 86 12.51 0.12 2.89
C VAL A 86 13.42 1.26 3.30
N ASN A 87 14.20 1.77 2.36
CA ASN A 87 15.04 2.94 2.58
C ASN A 87 14.26 4.23 2.34
N GLN A 88 14.71 5.29 3.00
CA GLN A 88 14.26 6.64 2.81
C GLN A 88 15.48 7.53 2.56
N THR A 89 15.43 8.32 1.50
CA THR A 89 16.47 9.30 1.19
C THR A 89 15.97 10.68 1.64
N ALA A 90 16.72 11.33 2.52
CA ALA A 90 16.44 12.70 2.94
C ALA A 90 16.85 13.70 1.85
N GLN A 91 16.45 14.97 1.99
CA GLN A 91 16.77 16.02 1.02
C GLN A 91 18.28 16.27 0.87
N ASP A 92 19.07 16.01 1.90
CA ASP A 92 20.52 16.11 1.89
C ASP A 92 21.23 14.89 1.28
N GLY A 93 20.47 13.91 0.77
CA GLY A 93 20.99 12.68 0.19
C GLY A 93 21.28 11.58 1.22
N THR A 94 21.06 11.81 2.50
CA THR A 94 21.26 10.79 3.53
C THR A 94 20.23 9.68 3.37
N VAL A 95 20.69 8.43 3.27
CA VAL A 95 19.86 7.24 3.19
C VAL A 95 19.72 6.61 4.58
N THR A 96 18.50 6.43 5.02
CA THR A 96 18.16 5.75 6.27
C THR A 96 17.14 4.64 6.00
N THR A 97 17.17 3.59 6.83
CA THR A 97 16.14 2.55 6.74
C THR A 97 14.90 3.00 7.52
N LYS A 98 13.73 2.89 6.90
CA LYS A 98 12.44 3.22 7.55
C LYS A 98 12.15 2.22 8.67
N THR A 99 11.62 2.71 9.78
CA THR A 99 11.10 1.86 10.86
C THR A 99 9.98 0.94 10.37
N LYS A 100 9.15 1.40 9.45
CA LYS A 100 8.00 0.64 8.92
C LYS A 100 8.26 0.18 7.49
N THR A 101 8.01 -1.10 7.25
CA THR A 101 8.12 -1.73 5.93
C THR A 101 6.85 -1.48 5.12
N LYS A 102 6.78 -0.32 4.46
CA LYS A 102 5.70 0.08 3.57
C LYS A 102 6.22 1.00 2.47
N LEU A 103 5.60 0.96 1.30
CA LEU A 103 5.92 1.78 0.15
C LEU A 103 4.81 2.82 -0.07
N GLU A 104 5.18 4.09 0.09
CA GLU A 104 4.32 5.25 -0.18
C GLU A 104 4.85 5.91 -1.43
N LEU A 105 4.17 5.71 -2.57
CA LEU A 105 4.66 6.06 -3.89
C LEU A 105 4.15 7.44 -4.36
N GLY A 106 3.19 8.00 -3.62
CA GLY A 106 2.63 9.32 -3.94
C GLY A 106 1.71 9.32 -5.15
N ASP A 107 1.56 10.49 -5.74
CA ASP A 107 0.68 10.76 -6.87
C ASP A 107 1.36 10.47 -8.21
N ASP A 108 0.57 10.06 -9.19
CA ASP A 108 0.93 9.97 -10.61
C ASP A 108 0.08 10.95 -11.42
N PRO A 109 0.37 12.26 -11.35
CA PRO A 109 -0.47 13.30 -11.98
C PRO A 109 -0.48 13.24 -13.51
N LYS A 110 0.47 12.53 -14.10
CA LYS A 110 0.53 12.30 -15.55
C LYS A 110 -0.21 11.02 -15.97
N ARG A 111 -0.75 10.27 -15.01
CA ARG A 111 -1.42 8.99 -15.23
C ARG A 111 -0.55 8.04 -16.06
N SER A 112 0.75 7.99 -15.74
CA SER A 112 1.70 7.11 -16.42
C SER A 112 1.40 5.64 -16.17
N GLY A 113 0.87 5.31 -15.01
CA GLY A 113 0.61 3.95 -14.55
C GLY A 113 1.89 3.16 -14.26
N VAL A 114 3.01 3.86 -14.01
CA VAL A 114 4.31 3.24 -13.73
C VAL A 114 4.71 3.53 -12.29
N TYR A 115 4.88 2.48 -11.49
CA TYR A 115 5.18 2.56 -10.07
C TYR A 115 6.50 1.87 -9.75
N VAL A 116 7.45 2.64 -9.25
CA VAL A 116 8.79 2.15 -8.87
C VAL A 116 8.84 1.90 -7.38
N MET A 117 9.15 0.67 -7.00
CA MET A 117 9.18 0.18 -5.63
C MET A 117 10.58 -0.33 -5.30
N GLU A 118 11.26 0.33 -4.38
CA GLU A 118 12.61 -0.07 -3.94
C GLU A 118 12.56 -0.61 -2.51
N PHE A 119 13.11 -1.80 -2.33
CA PHE A 119 13.14 -2.45 -1.04
C PHE A 119 14.37 -3.35 -0.89
N ASN A 120 14.71 -3.66 0.36
CA ASN A 120 15.79 -4.57 0.68
C ASN A 120 15.24 -5.91 1.12
N VAL A 121 15.87 -6.99 0.67
CA VAL A 121 15.71 -8.32 1.23
C VAL A 121 16.90 -8.59 2.12
N VAL A 122 16.67 -8.68 3.41
CA VAL A 122 17.70 -8.91 4.44
C VAL A 122 17.68 -10.38 4.83
N ASN A 123 18.71 -11.11 4.48
CA ASN A 123 18.87 -12.51 4.85
C ASN A 123 19.69 -12.60 6.14
N VAL A 124 19.10 -13.10 7.21
CA VAL A 124 19.74 -13.31 8.53
C VAL A 124 20.05 -14.77 8.79
N GLY A 125 19.81 -15.62 7.79
CA GLY A 125 20.11 -17.05 7.84
C GLY A 125 21.53 -17.39 7.36
N GLU A 126 21.91 -18.64 7.52
CA GLU A 126 23.24 -19.17 7.18
C GLU A 126 23.32 -19.66 5.70
N ASN A 127 22.20 -19.71 5.00
CA ASN A 127 22.12 -20.17 3.61
C ASN A 127 21.62 -19.04 2.69
N SER A 128 21.99 -19.10 1.42
CA SER A 128 21.38 -18.25 0.40
C SER A 128 19.89 -18.58 0.25
N LEU A 129 19.05 -17.56 0.10
CA LEU A 129 17.61 -17.69 -0.07
C LEU A 129 17.19 -17.20 -1.44
N THR A 130 16.23 -17.88 -2.06
CA THR A 130 15.67 -17.49 -3.35
C THR A 130 14.16 -17.41 -3.24
N TYR A 131 13.63 -16.21 -3.47
CA TYR A 131 12.20 -15.91 -3.43
C TYR A 131 11.64 -15.66 -4.82
N ASN A 132 10.46 -16.21 -5.11
CA ASN A 132 9.61 -15.70 -6.19
C ASN A 132 9.06 -14.36 -5.74
N VAL A 133 9.11 -13.36 -6.61
CA VAL A 133 8.55 -12.04 -6.34
C VAL A 133 7.32 -11.84 -7.21
N ASN A 134 6.22 -11.48 -6.58
CA ASN A 134 4.97 -11.14 -7.24
C ASN A 134 4.50 -9.77 -6.75
N VAL A 135 3.99 -8.93 -7.65
CA VAL A 135 3.33 -7.67 -7.30
C VAL A 135 1.85 -7.83 -7.58
N VAL A 136 1.06 -7.84 -6.52
CA VAL A 136 -0.41 -7.86 -6.60
C VAL A 136 -0.89 -6.43 -6.53
N GLY A 137 -1.25 -5.85 -7.68
CA GLY A 137 -1.86 -4.54 -7.79
C GLY A 137 -3.38 -4.63 -7.73
N MET A 138 -4.00 -3.65 -7.09
CA MET A 138 -5.45 -3.53 -7.01
C MET A 138 -5.89 -2.06 -6.98
N THR A 139 -7.15 -1.83 -7.31
CA THR A 139 -7.83 -0.55 -7.16
C THR A 139 -9.22 -0.79 -6.59
N GLU A 140 -9.96 0.28 -6.34
CA GLU A 140 -11.36 0.16 -5.94
C GLU A 140 -12.26 -0.20 -7.13
N SER A 141 -13.45 -0.70 -6.83
CA SER A 141 -14.54 -0.85 -7.80
C SER A 141 -15.67 0.10 -7.46
N VAL A 142 -16.60 0.28 -8.38
CA VAL A 142 -17.83 1.06 -8.14
C VAL A 142 -19.01 0.13 -7.89
N SER A 143 -20.00 0.61 -7.14
CA SER A 143 -21.24 -0.10 -6.91
C SER A 143 -21.98 -0.35 -8.24
N THR A 144 -22.42 -1.58 -8.46
CA THR A 144 -23.22 -1.95 -9.63
C THR A 144 -24.66 -1.42 -9.59
N SER A 145 -25.11 -0.94 -8.41
CA SER A 145 -26.49 -0.45 -8.24
C SER A 145 -26.69 0.98 -8.76
N ASP A 146 -25.67 1.82 -8.69
CA ASP A 146 -25.78 3.23 -9.06
C ASP A 146 -24.57 3.80 -9.82
N ASN A 147 -23.46 3.06 -9.92
CA ASN A 147 -22.18 3.48 -10.52
C ASN A 147 -21.60 4.78 -9.94
N LYS A 148 -22.00 5.16 -8.73
CA LYS A 148 -21.62 6.41 -8.08
C LYS A 148 -20.82 6.23 -6.80
N HIS A 149 -21.05 5.14 -6.09
CA HIS A 149 -20.37 4.86 -4.85
C HIS A 149 -19.24 3.87 -5.07
N VAL A 150 -18.10 4.14 -4.46
CA VAL A 150 -16.99 3.19 -4.43
C VAL A 150 -17.45 1.95 -3.68
N ALA A 151 -17.40 0.80 -4.33
CA ALA A 151 -17.63 -0.47 -3.67
C ALA A 151 -16.36 -0.86 -2.93
N GLU A 152 -16.49 -1.23 -1.67
CA GLU A 152 -15.35 -1.66 -0.84
C GLU A 152 -14.77 -3.03 -1.24
N LYS A 153 -14.86 -3.37 -2.50
CA LYS A 153 -14.35 -4.60 -3.08
C LYS A 153 -13.15 -4.28 -3.96
N GLY A 154 -11.96 -4.69 -3.51
CA GLY A 154 -10.75 -4.52 -4.30
C GLY A 154 -10.88 -5.19 -5.67
N ASN A 155 -10.52 -4.46 -6.72
CA ASN A 155 -10.47 -4.94 -8.08
C ASN A 155 -8.99 -5.18 -8.44
N LEU A 156 -8.64 -6.43 -8.78
CA LEU A 156 -7.27 -6.75 -9.20
C LEU A 156 -6.93 -6.06 -10.51
N LEU A 157 -5.71 -5.58 -10.62
CA LEU A 157 -5.16 -4.96 -11.80
C LEU A 157 -4.25 -5.96 -12.55
N ASP A 158 -4.29 -5.90 -13.87
CA ASP A 158 -3.56 -6.80 -14.77
C ASP A 158 -2.24 -6.16 -15.22
N GLY A 159 -1.47 -5.67 -14.26
CA GLY A 159 -0.20 -4.99 -14.49
C GLY A 159 0.98 -5.94 -14.63
N GLY A 160 2.00 -5.49 -15.37
CA GLY A 160 3.28 -6.20 -15.53
C GLY A 160 4.33 -5.74 -14.52
N THR A 161 5.20 -6.65 -14.09
CA THR A 161 6.31 -6.36 -13.17
C THR A 161 7.65 -6.68 -13.79
N THR A 162 8.61 -5.75 -13.68
CA THR A 162 10.02 -6.00 -13.94
C THR A 162 10.83 -5.84 -12.67
N LEU A 163 11.91 -6.62 -12.54
CA LEU A 163 12.77 -6.64 -11.36
C LEU A 163 14.21 -6.38 -11.75
N GLU A 164 14.93 -5.60 -10.97
CA GLU A 164 16.39 -5.43 -11.09
C GLU A 164 17.06 -5.35 -9.71
N VAL A 165 18.31 -5.77 -9.61
CA VAL A 165 19.16 -5.52 -8.44
C VAL A 165 19.81 -4.16 -8.60
N ILE A 166 19.63 -3.29 -7.62
CA ILE A 166 20.22 -1.94 -7.61
C ILE A 166 21.30 -1.77 -6.51
N GLY A 167 21.53 -2.81 -5.70
CA GLY A 167 22.56 -2.79 -4.68
C GLY A 167 22.63 -4.09 -3.86
N GLY A 168 23.70 -4.23 -3.07
CA GLY A 168 23.89 -5.36 -2.17
C GLY A 168 24.40 -6.64 -2.84
N GLU A 169 24.26 -7.78 -2.13
CA GLU A 169 24.81 -9.08 -2.56
C GLU A 169 23.67 -10.06 -2.89
N GLY A 170 23.30 -10.11 -4.16
CA GLY A 170 22.24 -10.97 -4.66
C GLY A 170 22.07 -10.88 -6.17
N SER A 171 21.04 -11.52 -6.68
CA SER A 171 20.72 -11.52 -8.13
C SER A 171 19.22 -11.57 -8.35
N VAL A 172 18.80 -11.15 -9.55
CA VAL A 172 17.45 -11.30 -10.07
C VAL A 172 17.51 -12.17 -11.33
N ASN A 173 16.69 -13.19 -11.39
CA ASN A 173 16.56 -14.05 -12.58
C ASN A 173 15.13 -14.60 -12.66
N ASN A 174 14.47 -14.42 -13.82
CA ASN A 174 13.13 -14.97 -14.10
C ASN A 174 12.10 -14.72 -12.98
N GLY A 175 11.98 -13.47 -12.51
CA GLY A 175 11.02 -13.11 -11.46
C GLY A 175 11.41 -13.57 -10.04
N LYS A 176 12.62 -14.08 -9.87
CA LYS A 176 13.15 -14.54 -8.58
C LYS A 176 14.28 -13.65 -8.13
N VAL A 177 14.30 -13.37 -6.82
CA VAL A 177 15.39 -12.68 -6.13
C VAL A 177 16.16 -13.68 -5.29
N THR A 178 17.47 -13.75 -5.47
CA THR A 178 18.37 -14.53 -4.62
C THR A 178 19.19 -13.56 -3.77
N VAL A 179 19.27 -13.83 -2.48
CA VAL A 179 20.08 -13.08 -1.52
C VAL A 179 21.06 -14.02 -0.84
N SER A 180 22.35 -13.64 -0.77
CA SER A 180 23.40 -14.44 -0.15
C SER A 180 23.20 -14.56 1.36
N ALA A 181 23.78 -15.61 1.97
CA ALA A 181 23.72 -15.88 3.41
C ALA A 181 24.25 -14.68 4.23
N GLY A 182 23.50 -14.21 5.20
CA GLY A 182 23.87 -13.10 6.08
C GLY A 182 24.03 -11.75 5.35
N LYS A 183 23.45 -11.60 4.16
CA LYS A 183 23.60 -10.40 3.31
C LYS A 183 22.26 -9.72 3.02
N THR A 184 22.37 -8.55 2.43
CA THR A 184 21.22 -7.77 1.96
C THR A 184 21.35 -7.54 0.48
N VAL A 185 20.25 -7.66 -0.24
CA VAL A 185 20.11 -7.22 -1.64
C VAL A 185 19.05 -6.15 -1.75
N THR A 186 19.34 -5.08 -2.48
CA THR A 186 18.37 -4.02 -2.79
C THR A 186 17.78 -4.27 -4.17
N VAL A 187 16.48 -4.37 -4.21
CA VAL A 187 15.69 -4.69 -5.40
C VAL A 187 14.83 -3.50 -5.77
N ARG A 188 14.77 -3.22 -7.07
CA ARG A 188 13.75 -2.34 -7.66
C ARG A 188 12.76 -3.20 -8.42
N ALA A 189 11.49 -3.13 -8.03
CA ALA A 189 10.36 -3.65 -8.78
C ALA A 189 9.65 -2.49 -9.47
N THR A 190 9.49 -2.57 -10.77
CA THR A 190 8.68 -1.60 -11.53
C THR A 190 7.40 -2.29 -11.95
N TYR A 191 6.28 -1.81 -11.40
CA TYR A 191 4.93 -2.27 -11.74
C TYR A 191 4.30 -1.30 -12.72
N THR A 192 3.84 -1.82 -13.86
CA THR A 192 3.23 -1.01 -14.92
C THR A 192 1.82 -1.49 -15.17
N LEU A 193 0.84 -0.58 -15.05
CA LEU A 193 -0.56 -0.86 -15.38
C LEU A 193 -0.71 -1.22 -16.86
N SER A 194 -1.60 -2.15 -17.14
CA SER A 194 -2.02 -2.40 -18.53
C SER A 194 -2.83 -1.22 -19.08
N GLU A 195 -2.93 -1.10 -20.40
CA GLU A 195 -3.78 -0.09 -21.03
C GLU A 195 -5.27 -0.32 -20.69
N ALA A 196 -5.68 -1.57 -20.47
CA ALA A 196 -7.02 -1.92 -20.02
C ALA A 196 -7.30 -1.39 -18.62
N ASP A 197 -6.34 -1.55 -17.68
CA ASP A 197 -6.46 -1.02 -16.31
C ASP A 197 -6.58 0.50 -16.32
N LYS A 198 -5.71 1.19 -17.06
CA LYS A 198 -5.75 2.65 -17.18
C LYS A 198 -7.08 3.13 -17.75
N THR A 199 -7.54 2.51 -18.81
CA THR A 199 -8.84 2.84 -19.43
C THR A 199 -9.99 2.63 -18.46
N MET A 200 -9.97 1.54 -17.68
CA MET A 200 -11.00 1.24 -16.69
C MET A 200 -11.00 2.28 -15.57
N ILE A 201 -9.82 2.64 -15.04
CA ILE A 201 -9.72 3.65 -13.98
C ILE A 201 -10.17 5.02 -14.49
N ASP A 202 -9.73 5.44 -15.68
CA ASP A 202 -10.11 6.71 -16.29
C ASP A 202 -11.63 6.81 -16.57
N LEU A 203 -12.26 5.69 -16.93
CA LEU A 203 -13.70 5.63 -17.16
C LEU A 203 -14.51 5.75 -15.86
N LEU A 204 -14.04 5.11 -14.79
CA LEU A 204 -14.77 5.01 -13.53
C LEU A 204 -14.48 6.17 -12.57
N PHE A 205 -13.25 6.73 -12.60
CA PHE A 205 -12.75 7.66 -11.60
C PHE A 205 -12.17 8.92 -12.26
N LYS A 206 -13.01 9.90 -12.46
CA LYS A 206 -12.69 11.17 -13.13
C LYS A 206 -11.41 11.84 -12.58
N TYR A 207 -11.24 11.85 -11.26
CA TYR A 207 -10.13 12.50 -10.57
C TYR A 207 -9.00 11.55 -10.20
N GLY A 208 -9.04 10.32 -10.71
CA GLY A 208 -8.09 9.28 -10.37
C GLY A 208 -8.55 8.40 -9.21
N MET A 209 -7.75 7.38 -8.91
CA MET A 209 -8.04 6.43 -7.85
C MET A 209 -6.74 5.83 -7.30
N TYR A 210 -6.82 5.25 -6.12
CA TYR A 210 -5.72 4.51 -5.52
C TYR A 210 -5.31 3.32 -6.39
N VAL A 211 -4.00 3.17 -6.54
CA VAL A 211 -3.34 1.93 -6.98
C VAL A 211 -2.54 1.43 -5.80
N GLU A 212 -2.93 0.30 -5.26
CA GLU A 212 -2.43 -0.24 -4.01
C GLU A 212 -2.22 -1.74 -4.10
N GLY A 213 -1.64 -2.33 -3.09
CA GLY A 213 -1.46 -3.78 -3.06
C GLY A 213 -0.24 -4.23 -2.28
N TYR A 214 0.35 -5.34 -2.72
CA TYR A 214 1.44 -5.99 -2.02
C TYR A 214 2.55 -6.41 -2.98
N VAL A 215 3.79 -6.21 -2.55
CA VAL A 215 4.93 -6.95 -3.09
C VAL A 215 5.08 -8.20 -2.24
N GLU A 216 4.86 -9.35 -2.81
CA GLU A 216 4.90 -10.65 -2.14
C GLU A 216 6.15 -11.43 -2.53
N LEU A 217 6.83 -11.99 -1.55
CA LEU A 217 7.98 -12.86 -1.75
C LEU A 217 7.68 -14.24 -1.15
N THR A 218 7.74 -15.27 -1.99
CA THR A 218 7.46 -16.65 -1.58
C THR A 218 8.61 -17.58 -1.93
N ALA A 219 8.94 -18.49 -1.03
CA ALA A 219 9.92 -19.55 -1.25
C ALA A 219 9.44 -20.84 -0.58
N GLU A 220 9.90 -21.98 -1.08
CA GLU A 220 9.61 -23.26 -0.49
C GLU A 220 10.27 -23.37 0.90
N ASN A 221 9.51 -23.81 1.89
CA ASN A 221 9.93 -23.97 3.30
C ASN A 221 10.37 -22.68 4.02
N GLU A 222 10.12 -21.51 3.45
CA GLU A 222 10.40 -20.22 4.08
C GLU A 222 9.10 -19.50 4.44
N VAL A 223 9.18 -18.62 5.43
CA VAL A 223 8.06 -17.73 5.77
C VAL A 223 7.83 -16.77 4.61
N PRO A 224 6.60 -16.68 4.07
CA PRO A 224 6.26 -15.69 3.06
C PRO A 224 6.47 -14.27 3.59
N LEU A 225 7.00 -13.40 2.74
CA LEU A 225 7.24 -12.00 3.08
C LEU A 225 6.38 -11.10 2.20
N ASN A 226 6.00 -9.93 2.73
CA ASN A 226 5.26 -8.94 1.95
C ASN A 226 5.60 -7.49 2.32
N ILE A 227 5.36 -6.58 1.39
CA ILE A 227 5.37 -5.13 1.63
C ILE A 227 4.09 -4.53 1.05
N PRO A 228 3.24 -3.88 1.86
CA PRO A 228 2.13 -3.12 1.33
C PRO A 228 2.62 -1.86 0.60
N PHE A 229 1.99 -1.52 -0.51
CA PHE A 229 2.24 -0.29 -1.23
C PHE A 229 0.96 0.51 -1.48
N LEU A 230 1.11 1.82 -1.62
CA LEU A 230 0.04 2.75 -1.93
C LEU A 230 0.55 3.82 -2.89
N ALA A 231 -0.17 4.01 -3.98
CA ALA A 231 -0.01 5.07 -4.96
C ALA A 231 -1.38 5.68 -5.28
N PHE A 232 -1.37 6.83 -5.97
CA PHE A 232 -2.58 7.41 -6.52
C PHE A 232 -2.39 7.67 -8.02
N TYR A 233 -3.22 7.03 -8.84
CA TYR A 233 -3.26 7.22 -10.29
C TYR A 233 -4.06 8.48 -10.60
N GLY A 234 -3.39 9.60 -10.77
CA GLY A 234 -3.93 10.94 -10.92
C GLY A 234 -3.24 11.94 -10.00
N ASN A 235 -3.84 13.12 -9.86
CA ASN A 235 -3.40 14.15 -8.94
C ASN A 235 -4.40 14.24 -7.79
N TRP A 236 -3.97 13.90 -6.58
CA TRP A 236 -4.81 13.96 -5.38
C TRP A 236 -5.43 15.32 -5.12
N ALA A 237 -4.74 16.40 -5.52
CA ALA A 237 -5.20 17.76 -5.36
C ALA A 237 -6.14 18.24 -6.50
N GLU A 238 -6.39 17.42 -7.52
CA GLU A 238 -7.24 17.81 -8.66
C GLU A 238 -8.72 17.78 -8.31
N ALA A 239 -9.12 16.86 -7.45
CA ALA A 239 -10.49 16.79 -6.96
C ALA A 239 -10.83 18.06 -6.17
N PRO A 240 -11.92 18.79 -6.52
CA PRO A 240 -12.31 19.95 -5.74
C PRO A 240 -12.70 19.54 -4.33
N LEU A 241 -12.29 20.32 -3.34
CA LEU A 241 -12.63 20.08 -1.94
C LEU A 241 -14.14 20.14 -1.68
N PHE A 242 -14.83 20.98 -2.44
CA PHE A 242 -16.27 21.12 -2.40
C PHE A 242 -16.86 20.89 -3.78
N ASP A 243 -17.98 20.21 -3.84
CA ASP A 243 -18.76 20.06 -5.06
C ASP A 243 -19.44 21.39 -5.46
N LYS A 244 -20.08 21.42 -6.62
CA LYS A 244 -20.83 22.57 -7.08
C LYS A 244 -21.97 22.91 -6.12
N THR A 245 -22.16 24.19 -5.88
CA THR A 245 -23.24 24.65 -5.02
C THR A 245 -24.61 24.42 -5.67
N TYR A 246 -25.65 24.32 -4.85
CA TYR A 246 -27.03 24.25 -5.32
C TYR A 246 -27.36 25.39 -6.32
N TYR A 247 -26.90 26.60 -6.02
CA TYR A 247 -27.15 27.76 -6.87
C TYR A 247 -26.44 27.68 -8.23
N GLU A 248 -25.22 27.16 -8.28
CA GLU A 248 -24.51 26.94 -9.54
C GLU A 248 -25.22 25.89 -10.42
N VAL A 249 -25.67 24.79 -9.82
CA VAL A 249 -26.42 23.75 -10.54
C VAL A 249 -27.76 24.30 -11.05
N GLU A 250 -28.53 24.97 -10.19
CA GLU A 250 -29.84 25.54 -10.58
C GLU A 250 -29.72 26.67 -11.59
N SER A 251 -28.61 27.42 -11.60
CA SER A 251 -28.40 28.52 -12.56
C SER A 251 -28.46 28.07 -14.03
N THR A 252 -28.01 26.86 -14.31
CA THR A 252 -27.99 26.30 -15.68
C THR A 252 -29.10 25.27 -15.94
N LYS A 253 -29.67 24.69 -14.88
CA LYS A 253 -30.63 23.58 -14.97
C LYS A 253 -31.89 23.94 -15.82
N HIS A 254 -32.40 25.15 -15.68
CA HIS A 254 -33.59 25.65 -16.36
C HIS A 254 -33.26 26.58 -17.51
N ASP A 255 -31.98 26.86 -17.75
CA ASP A 255 -31.56 27.72 -18.85
C ASP A 255 -31.62 26.95 -20.18
N LYS A 256 -32.56 27.33 -21.05
CA LYS A 256 -32.76 26.71 -22.35
C LYS A 256 -31.70 27.12 -23.40
N SER A 257 -30.87 28.10 -23.08
CA SER A 257 -29.74 28.51 -23.93
C SER A 257 -28.48 27.72 -23.69
N VAL A 258 -28.48 26.89 -22.64
CA VAL A 258 -27.36 25.99 -22.28
C VAL A 258 -27.72 24.59 -22.73
N ASP A 259 -26.86 23.98 -23.54
CA ASP A 259 -27.01 22.59 -23.98
C ASP A 259 -26.93 21.62 -22.79
N GLU A 260 -27.59 20.46 -22.88
CA GLU A 260 -27.67 19.49 -21.78
C GLU A 260 -26.30 19.00 -21.33
N GLU A 261 -25.31 18.95 -22.22
CA GLU A 261 -23.90 18.56 -21.93
C GLU A 261 -23.14 19.65 -21.18
N ASP A 262 -23.52 20.93 -21.37
CA ASP A 262 -22.87 22.09 -20.74
C ASP A 262 -23.52 22.49 -19.41
N LYS A 263 -24.62 21.86 -19.02
CA LYS A 263 -25.29 22.14 -17.75
C LYS A 263 -24.38 21.74 -16.58
N ILE A 264 -24.24 22.66 -15.62
CA ILE A 264 -23.50 22.41 -14.40
C ILE A 264 -24.20 21.29 -13.61
N LYS A 265 -23.46 20.24 -13.32
CA LYS A 265 -23.92 19.10 -12.52
C LYS A 265 -23.04 18.99 -11.28
N ALA A 266 -23.66 18.63 -10.16
CA ALA A 266 -22.93 18.22 -8.97
C ALA A 266 -22.51 16.77 -9.11
N ASP A 267 -21.32 16.45 -8.64
CA ASP A 267 -20.83 15.07 -8.63
C ASP A 267 -21.46 14.29 -7.47
N TYR A 268 -21.55 14.92 -6.29
CA TYR A 268 -22.14 14.32 -5.09
C TYR A 268 -22.96 15.31 -4.28
N TRP A 269 -24.15 14.88 -3.85
CA TRP A 269 -25.01 15.64 -2.98
C TRP A 269 -25.42 14.80 -1.76
N ALA A 270 -25.42 15.42 -0.58
CA ALA A 270 -26.02 14.84 0.61
C ALA A 270 -27.24 15.67 1.03
N THR A 271 -28.30 14.99 1.41
CA THR A 271 -29.45 15.63 2.07
C THR A 271 -29.20 15.68 3.57
N THR A 272 -29.38 16.87 4.17
CA THR A 272 -29.33 16.97 5.63
C THR A 272 -30.60 16.43 6.26
N PRO A 273 -30.52 15.73 7.41
CA PRO A 273 -31.69 15.26 8.14
C PRO A 273 -32.59 16.39 8.67
N TYR A 274 -32.11 17.61 8.71
CA TYR A 274 -32.87 18.78 9.16
C TYR A 274 -33.79 19.38 8.10
N GLY A 275 -33.69 18.96 6.85
CA GLY A 275 -34.46 19.51 5.74
C GLY A 275 -35.80 18.80 5.44
N SER A 276 -36.16 17.75 6.19
CA SER A 276 -37.26 16.87 5.81
C SER A 276 -38.67 17.48 5.95
N TYR A 277 -38.81 18.59 6.60
CA TYR A 277 -40.15 19.19 6.85
C TYR A 277 -40.59 20.27 5.83
N TYR A 278 -39.64 20.98 5.21
CA TYR A 278 -39.96 22.06 4.27
C TYR A 278 -39.10 22.21 3.03
N TYR A 279 -37.81 21.79 3.05
CA TYR A 279 -36.90 21.85 1.91
C TYR A 279 -35.81 20.78 2.07
N ASN A 280 -35.61 19.98 1.03
CA ASN A 280 -34.42 19.13 0.96
C ASN A 280 -33.18 20.02 0.71
N TYR A 281 -32.47 20.39 1.74
CA TYR A 281 -31.19 21.06 1.58
C TYR A 281 -30.16 20.00 1.13
N MET A 282 -29.73 20.17 -0.10
CA MET A 282 -28.60 19.42 -0.60
C MET A 282 -27.31 20.13 -0.15
N ILE A 283 -26.43 19.40 0.53
CA ILE A 283 -25.11 19.88 0.87
C ILE A 283 -24.14 19.18 -0.08
N PRO A 284 -23.30 19.94 -0.83
CA PRO A 284 -22.26 19.32 -1.63
C PRO A 284 -21.28 18.61 -0.69
N LEU A 285 -21.07 17.33 -0.93
CA LEU A 285 -19.97 16.59 -0.37
C LEU A 285 -18.75 16.82 -1.26
N GLY A 286 -17.58 16.86 -0.67
CA GLY A 286 -16.35 16.89 -1.45
C GLY A 286 -16.33 15.73 -2.46
N THR A 287 -15.77 15.97 -3.64
CA THR A 287 -15.57 14.92 -4.64
C THR A 287 -14.45 13.98 -4.20
N TYR A 288 -14.65 12.70 -4.42
CA TYR A 288 -13.63 11.69 -4.20
C TYR A 288 -12.78 11.52 -5.44
#